data_706ea2da22f92390d2c1170972c93b1f
#
_entry.id   706ea2da22f92390d2c1170972c93b1f
#
_cell.length_a   1.000
_cell.length_b   1.000
_cell.length_c   1.000
_cell.angle_alpha   90.00
_cell.angle_beta   90.00
_cell.angle_gamma   90.00
#
_symmetry.space_group_name_H-M   'P 1'
#
loop_
_entity.id
_entity.type
_entity.pdbx_description
1 polymer ?
#
loop_
_entity_poly.entity_id
_entity_poly.type
_entity_poly.pdbx_seq_one_letter_code
_entity_poly.pdbx_strand_id
1 'polypeptide(L)'
;MRIGESNQEQLSFQRLYANLQSDSLWSGALHLSDIELDGARTEILFDKDGTLNLTQLFNLPQSQAEPKAENSEPFPLRIDSIRLREKSLRFQDLRPSEAVEFAYDALDLELHNLSTLAGDNAEMTLTASGPHGAQIDWRGQVSLTPITSSGNLSVSDGRLSTFWPYVRDALPLALKEGQVDLSSDYRLDLSSGTELQLSKIKVQLAPFALDDPQGKPLVRLQRLDIDNSSLDLAKQRVVVGQVRSQGLEAWAAREADGQLDWQKLFAKPEGAKSEAA
;
A
#
# COMPACT_ATOMS: atom_id res chain seq x y z
N MET A 1 -19.46 -6.25 17.24
CA MET A 1 -19.18 -4.92 17.77
C MET A 1 -19.07 -3.98 16.57
N ARG A 2 -19.68 -2.80 16.63
CA ARG A 2 -19.65 -1.80 15.56
C ARG A 2 -19.00 -0.56 16.13
N ILE A 3 -18.03 0.00 15.44
CA ILE A 3 -17.28 1.17 15.88
C ILE A 3 -17.33 2.21 14.76
N GLY A 4 -17.78 3.43 15.07
CA GLY A 4 -17.86 4.55 14.14
C GLY A 4 -18.80 5.64 14.65
N GLU A 5 -18.46 6.92 14.45
CA GLU A 5 -19.27 8.07 14.86
C GLU A 5 -20.29 8.53 13.80
N SER A 6 -20.17 8.06 12.57
CA SER A 6 -21.14 8.32 11.51
C SER A 6 -22.01 7.09 11.27
N ASN A 7 -23.11 7.27 10.55
CA ASN A 7 -24.05 6.18 10.20
C ASN A 7 -23.41 5.06 9.34
N GLN A 8 -22.09 5.05 9.17
CA GLN A 8 -21.29 4.06 8.44
C GLN A 8 -20.45 3.23 9.40
N GLU A 9 -20.57 1.92 9.30
CA GLU A 9 -19.71 0.97 10.02
C GLU A 9 -18.29 1.04 9.49
N GLN A 10 -17.34 1.58 10.25
CA GLN A 10 -15.92 1.60 9.86
C GLN A 10 -15.22 0.28 10.13
N LEU A 11 -15.63 -0.42 11.18
CA LEU A 11 -15.11 -1.73 11.56
C LEU A 11 -16.22 -2.57 12.17
N SER A 12 -16.42 -3.77 11.65
CA SER A 12 -17.27 -4.80 12.27
C SER A 12 -16.59 -6.16 12.21
N PHE A 13 -16.92 -7.04 13.13
CA PHE A 13 -16.40 -8.41 13.16
C PHE A 13 -17.41 -9.36 13.78
N GLN A 14 -17.29 -10.64 13.45
CA GLN A 14 -18.16 -11.69 13.97
C GLN A 14 -17.65 -12.24 15.29
N ARG A 15 -16.33 -12.46 15.42
CA ARG A 15 -15.69 -13.03 16.59
C ARG A 15 -14.36 -12.35 16.85
N LEU A 16 -14.13 -11.98 18.10
CA LEU A 16 -12.82 -11.64 18.65
C LEU A 16 -12.52 -12.63 19.76
N TYR A 17 -11.38 -13.29 19.67
CA TYR A 17 -10.83 -14.15 20.69
C TYR A 17 -9.45 -13.65 21.12
N ALA A 18 -9.19 -13.63 22.42
CA ALA A 18 -7.87 -13.32 22.95
C ALA A 18 -7.61 -14.24 24.16
N ASN A 19 -6.43 -14.85 24.19
CA ASN A 19 -6.04 -15.77 25.24
C ASN A 19 -4.85 -15.21 26.03
N LEU A 20 -5.11 -14.78 27.26
CA LEU A 20 -4.10 -14.26 28.18
C LEU A 20 -3.38 -15.40 28.90
N GLN A 21 -2.07 -15.39 28.87
CA GLN A 21 -1.23 -16.35 29.58
C GLN A 21 -1.00 -15.96 31.04
N SER A 22 -1.02 -16.94 31.93
CA SER A 22 -0.85 -16.71 33.37
C SER A 22 0.54 -16.19 33.74
N ASP A 23 1.56 -16.44 32.94
CA ASP A 23 2.92 -15.95 33.16
C ASP A 23 3.02 -14.40 33.02
N SER A 24 2.03 -13.74 32.46
CA SER A 24 1.89 -12.27 32.46
C SER A 24 1.97 -11.69 33.89
N LEU A 25 1.63 -12.47 34.92
CA LEU A 25 1.64 -12.01 36.29
C LEU A 25 3.04 -11.85 36.89
N TRP A 26 4.06 -12.52 36.32
CA TRP A 26 5.41 -12.53 36.87
C TRP A 26 6.52 -12.32 35.83
N SER A 27 6.20 -12.35 34.53
CA SER A 27 7.20 -12.16 33.46
C SER A 27 7.57 -10.70 33.22
N GLY A 28 6.82 -9.75 33.80
CA GLY A 28 7.00 -8.32 33.57
C GLY A 28 6.48 -7.82 32.21
N ALA A 29 5.81 -8.70 31.45
CA ALA A 29 5.21 -8.39 30.15
C ALA A 29 3.80 -8.97 30.07
N LEU A 30 2.89 -8.30 29.40
CA LEU A 30 1.60 -8.87 29.02
C LEU A 30 1.84 -9.93 27.94
N HIS A 31 1.46 -11.18 28.22
CA HIS A 31 1.64 -12.28 27.29
C HIS A 31 0.29 -12.83 26.83
N LEU A 32 0.04 -12.74 25.54
CA LEU A 32 -1.12 -13.32 24.87
C LEU A 32 -0.64 -14.47 23.97
N SER A 33 -1.21 -15.68 24.13
CA SER A 33 -0.87 -16.78 23.23
C SER A 33 -1.54 -16.62 21.87
N ASP A 34 -2.80 -16.17 21.87
CA ASP A 34 -3.57 -16.08 20.64
C ASP A 34 -4.45 -14.83 20.63
N ILE A 35 -4.47 -14.16 19.48
CA ILE A 35 -5.50 -13.19 19.10
C ILE A 35 -6.10 -13.66 17.78
N GLU A 36 -7.40 -13.89 17.74
CA GLU A 36 -8.12 -14.24 16.53
C GLU A 36 -9.25 -13.24 16.28
N LEU A 37 -9.29 -12.72 15.07
CA LEU A 37 -10.37 -11.85 14.59
C LEU A 37 -10.98 -12.47 13.33
N ASP A 38 -12.21 -12.96 13.46
CA ASP A 38 -12.91 -13.65 12.39
C ASP A 38 -14.03 -12.79 11.82
N GLY A 39 -14.16 -12.83 10.51
CA GLY A 39 -15.25 -12.21 9.77
C GLY A 39 -15.26 -10.69 9.88
N ALA A 40 -14.10 -10.08 9.98
CA ALA A 40 -13.94 -8.65 10.01
C ALA A 40 -14.37 -8.02 8.67
N ARG A 41 -14.87 -6.81 8.75
CA ARG A 41 -15.11 -5.90 7.62
C ARG A 41 -14.56 -4.57 8.02
N THR A 42 -13.63 -4.07 7.22
CA THR A 42 -12.94 -2.80 7.49
C THR A 42 -13.16 -1.85 6.31
N GLU A 43 -13.50 -0.61 6.61
CA GLU A 43 -13.50 0.48 5.62
C GLU A 43 -12.36 1.44 5.91
N ILE A 44 -11.46 1.58 4.96
CA ILE A 44 -10.37 2.56 4.97
C ILE A 44 -10.75 3.68 4.01
N LEU A 45 -10.94 4.89 4.56
CA LEU A 45 -11.30 6.06 3.79
C LEU A 45 -10.28 7.18 4.05
N PHE A 46 -9.66 7.67 2.99
CA PHE A 46 -8.95 8.94 2.99
C PHE A 46 -9.86 10.03 2.43
N ASP A 47 -10.20 11.00 3.24
CA ASP A 47 -10.94 12.19 2.81
C ASP A 47 -10.09 13.10 1.91
N LYS A 48 -10.72 14.10 1.28
CA LYS A 48 -10.07 15.06 0.39
C LYS A 48 -8.95 15.87 1.06
N ASP A 49 -9.01 16.06 2.36
CA ASP A 49 -7.98 16.70 3.18
C ASP A 49 -6.86 15.74 3.62
N GLY A 50 -6.97 14.46 3.27
CA GLY A 50 -6.01 13.42 3.64
C GLY A 50 -6.26 12.78 5.01
N THR A 51 -7.35 13.12 5.68
CA THR A 51 -7.71 12.52 6.97
C THR A 51 -8.13 11.06 6.77
N LEU A 52 -7.53 10.17 7.54
CA LEU A 52 -7.87 8.75 7.56
C LEU A 52 -9.01 8.50 8.57
N ASN A 53 -10.12 7.90 8.12
CA ASN A 53 -11.27 7.60 8.99
C ASN A 53 -10.92 6.77 10.24
N LEU A 54 -9.99 5.82 10.11
CA LEU A 54 -9.59 4.92 11.21
C LEU A 54 -8.82 5.64 12.33
N THR A 55 -8.23 6.81 12.09
CA THR A 55 -7.54 7.58 13.14
C THR A 55 -8.49 7.99 14.26
N GLN A 56 -9.76 8.20 13.94
CA GLN A 56 -10.80 8.52 14.92
C GLN A 56 -11.14 7.35 15.87
N LEU A 57 -10.94 6.10 15.42
CA LEU A 57 -11.18 4.91 16.24
C LEU A 57 -10.17 4.74 17.37
N PHE A 58 -8.98 5.29 17.22
CA PHE A 58 -7.87 5.20 18.17
C PHE A 58 -7.71 6.45 19.02
N ASN A 59 -8.61 7.44 18.88
CA ASN A 59 -8.73 8.54 19.82
C ASN A 59 -9.31 8.00 21.14
N LEU A 60 -8.50 7.22 21.84
CA LEU A 60 -8.78 6.89 23.23
C LEU A 60 -8.95 8.22 23.99
N PRO A 61 -9.95 8.35 24.90
CA PRO A 61 -10.08 9.52 25.73
C PRO A 61 -8.70 9.76 26.37
N GLN A 62 -8.08 10.88 26.04
CA GLN A 62 -6.83 11.27 26.68
C GLN A 62 -7.14 11.34 28.18
N SER A 63 -6.77 10.29 28.92
CA SER A 63 -6.66 10.45 30.35
C SER A 63 -5.72 11.67 30.55
N GLN A 64 -6.10 12.58 31.43
CA GLN A 64 -5.26 13.72 31.83
C GLN A 64 -4.00 13.18 32.56
N ALA A 65 -3.22 12.37 31.86
CA ALA A 65 -1.90 11.95 32.27
C ALA A 65 -0.92 13.00 31.76
N GLU A 66 -0.08 13.48 32.64
CA GLU A 66 1.03 14.39 32.40
C GLU A 66 1.76 14.06 31.09
N PRO A 67 2.35 15.06 30.38
CA PRO A 67 3.06 14.82 29.13
C PRO A 67 4.11 13.72 29.37
N LYS A 68 3.87 12.54 28.75
CA LYS A 68 4.84 11.44 28.78
C LYS A 68 6.17 11.98 28.29
N ALA A 69 7.21 11.77 29.09
CA ALA A 69 8.59 12.03 28.69
C ALA A 69 8.83 11.36 27.33
N GLU A 70 9.48 12.06 26.40
CA GLU A 70 9.79 11.62 25.03
C GLU A 70 10.59 10.30 24.94
N ASN A 71 10.93 9.68 26.06
CA ASN A 71 11.74 8.47 26.19
C ASN A 71 11.07 7.34 27.01
N SER A 72 9.74 7.24 27.05
CA SER A 72 9.14 6.09 27.73
C SER A 72 9.24 4.84 26.84
N GLU A 73 9.92 3.80 27.36
CA GLU A 73 9.94 2.49 26.72
C GLU A 73 8.50 1.97 26.47
N PRO A 74 8.28 1.29 25.34
CA PRO A 74 6.96 0.69 25.05
C PRO A 74 6.53 -0.25 26.18
N PHE A 75 5.24 -0.32 26.45
CA PHE A 75 4.71 -1.31 27.40
C PHE A 75 5.10 -2.72 26.94
N PRO A 76 5.75 -3.54 27.81
CA PRO A 76 6.20 -4.88 27.43
C PRO A 76 5.02 -5.78 27.08
N LEU A 77 4.96 -6.21 25.82
CA LEU A 77 3.90 -7.03 25.24
C LEU A 77 4.52 -8.17 24.43
N ARG A 78 3.98 -9.37 24.57
CA ARG A 78 4.27 -10.54 23.72
C ARG A 78 2.98 -11.16 23.25
N ILE A 79 2.92 -11.49 21.97
CA ILE A 79 1.79 -12.18 21.35
C ILE A 79 2.35 -13.30 20.48
N ASP A 80 2.05 -14.55 20.83
CA ASP A 80 2.63 -15.68 20.11
C ASP A 80 1.98 -15.86 18.74
N SER A 81 0.68 -15.59 18.61
CA SER A 81 -0.05 -15.73 17.35
C SER A 81 -1.15 -14.68 17.21
N ILE A 82 -1.18 -14.00 16.09
CA ILE A 82 -2.28 -13.13 15.66
C ILE A 82 -2.80 -13.67 14.33
N ARG A 83 -4.09 -13.94 14.27
CA ARG A 83 -4.79 -14.35 13.05
C ARG A 83 -5.96 -13.42 12.78
N LEU A 84 -5.90 -12.74 11.64
CA LEU A 84 -6.97 -11.90 11.14
C LEU A 84 -7.53 -12.52 9.86
N ARG A 85 -8.81 -12.85 9.88
CA ARG A 85 -9.55 -13.35 8.72
C ARG A 85 -10.65 -12.38 8.37
N GLU A 86 -10.39 -11.52 7.42
CA GLU A 86 -11.37 -10.54 6.97
C GLU A 86 -12.24 -11.08 5.84
N LYS A 87 -13.53 -10.78 5.91
CA LYS A 87 -14.47 -11.03 4.82
C LYS A 87 -14.33 -9.97 3.74
N SER A 88 -14.04 -8.72 4.12
CA SER A 88 -13.83 -7.65 3.16
C SER A 88 -13.07 -6.49 3.77
N LEU A 89 -12.13 -5.98 3.01
CA LEU A 89 -11.47 -4.70 3.22
C LEU A 89 -11.88 -3.78 2.07
N ARG A 90 -12.60 -2.69 2.35
CA ARG A 90 -12.90 -1.65 1.37
C ARG A 90 -11.95 -0.50 1.56
N PHE A 91 -11.30 -0.09 0.49
CA PHE A 91 -10.43 1.07 0.45
C PHE A 91 -11.02 2.13 -0.46
N GLN A 92 -11.04 3.38 0.02
CA GLN A 92 -11.45 4.53 -0.76
C GLN A 92 -10.50 5.70 -0.48
N ASP A 93 -10.01 6.33 -1.55
CA ASP A 93 -9.19 7.53 -1.47
C ASP A 93 -9.82 8.64 -2.31
N LEU A 94 -10.26 9.70 -1.65
CA LEU A 94 -10.94 10.85 -2.27
C LEU A 94 -9.98 11.99 -2.65
N ARG A 95 -8.68 11.86 -2.39
CA ARG A 95 -7.69 12.91 -2.68
C ARG A 95 -7.45 13.12 -4.17
N PRO A 96 -7.36 12.09 -5.04
CA PRO A 96 -7.27 12.26 -6.47
C PRO A 96 -8.52 12.93 -7.06
N SER A 97 -8.41 13.51 -8.26
CA SER A 97 -9.54 14.11 -8.99
C SER A 97 -10.67 13.12 -9.26
N GLU A 98 -10.33 11.85 -9.44
CA GLU A 98 -11.23 10.71 -9.46
C GLU A 98 -10.91 9.80 -8.26
N ALA A 99 -11.93 9.45 -7.47
CA ALA A 99 -11.75 8.61 -6.30
C ALA A 99 -11.15 7.25 -6.68
N VAL A 100 -10.18 6.81 -5.90
CA VAL A 100 -9.65 5.43 -5.99
C VAL A 100 -10.47 4.55 -5.07
N GLU A 101 -11.12 3.55 -5.62
CA GLU A 101 -11.94 2.61 -4.86
C GLU A 101 -11.61 1.18 -5.24
N PHE A 102 -11.39 0.33 -4.24
CA PHE A 102 -11.29 -1.11 -4.44
C PHE A 102 -11.67 -1.87 -3.16
N ALA A 103 -12.05 -3.12 -3.35
CA ALA A 103 -12.34 -4.02 -2.24
C ALA A 103 -11.48 -5.29 -2.38
N TYR A 104 -10.93 -5.72 -1.25
CA TYR A 104 -10.37 -7.05 -1.11
C TYR A 104 -11.40 -7.94 -0.42
N ASP A 105 -11.69 -9.07 -1.04
CA ASP A 105 -12.49 -10.14 -0.47
C ASP A 105 -11.54 -11.23 0.01
N ALA A 106 -11.74 -11.75 1.21
CA ALA A 106 -10.87 -12.76 1.81
C ALA A 106 -9.41 -12.29 2.01
N LEU A 107 -9.19 -11.46 3.04
CA LEU A 107 -7.87 -11.10 3.51
C LEU A 107 -7.52 -11.94 4.73
N ASP A 108 -6.42 -12.68 4.64
CA ASP A 108 -5.86 -13.47 5.73
C ASP A 108 -4.49 -12.89 6.13
N LEU A 109 -4.37 -12.47 7.38
CA LEU A 109 -3.12 -12.02 7.98
C LEU A 109 -2.76 -12.93 9.16
N GLU A 110 -1.55 -13.44 9.16
CA GLU A 110 -0.97 -14.17 10.29
C GLU A 110 0.33 -13.50 10.71
N LEU A 111 0.45 -13.25 12.02
CA LEU A 111 1.71 -12.83 12.65
C LEU A 111 2.05 -13.83 13.77
N HIS A 112 3.33 -14.16 13.85
CA HIS A 112 3.86 -15.02 14.90
C HIS A 112 4.97 -14.31 15.67
N ASN A 113 4.96 -14.46 17.01
CA ASN A 113 5.96 -13.93 17.92
C ASN A 113 6.08 -12.39 17.89
N LEU A 114 4.96 -11.68 17.81
CA LEU A 114 4.95 -10.23 17.90
C LEU A 114 5.30 -9.79 19.32
N SER A 115 6.27 -8.88 19.44
CA SER A 115 6.74 -8.37 20.73
C SER A 115 7.15 -6.91 20.64
N THR A 116 6.95 -6.17 21.74
CA THR A 116 7.51 -4.82 21.90
C THR A 116 8.90 -4.83 22.52
N LEU A 117 9.44 -6.00 22.87
CA LEU A 117 10.79 -6.11 23.41
C LEU A 117 11.84 -5.85 22.32
N ALA A 118 12.91 -5.18 22.70
CA ALA A 118 13.96 -4.80 21.75
C ALA A 118 14.65 -6.03 21.16
N GLY A 119 14.78 -6.04 19.83
CA GLY A 119 15.46 -7.10 19.07
C GLY A 119 14.59 -8.29 18.70
N ASP A 120 13.35 -8.35 19.17
CA ASP A 120 12.39 -9.38 18.74
C ASP A 120 11.85 -9.06 17.34
N ASN A 121 11.63 -10.12 16.56
CA ASN A 121 11.03 -10.03 15.22
C ASN A 121 9.86 -10.98 15.11
N ALA A 122 8.74 -10.47 14.65
CA ALA A 122 7.56 -11.25 14.30
C ALA A 122 7.65 -11.73 12.85
N GLU A 123 7.23 -12.95 12.58
CA GLU A 123 7.01 -13.44 11.23
C GLU A 123 5.61 -13.03 10.78
N MET A 124 5.50 -12.52 9.54
CA MET A 124 4.25 -12.05 8.96
C MET A 124 3.97 -12.73 7.63
N THR A 125 2.74 -13.19 7.47
CA THR A 125 2.18 -13.63 6.19
C THR A 125 0.84 -12.96 5.99
N LEU A 126 0.64 -12.32 4.83
CA LEU A 126 -0.62 -11.76 4.41
C LEU A 126 -0.95 -12.25 3.01
N THR A 127 -2.16 -12.76 2.84
CA THR A 127 -2.73 -13.07 1.53
C THR A 127 -4.06 -12.34 1.37
N ALA A 128 -4.32 -11.83 0.17
CA ALA A 128 -5.58 -11.19 -0.12
C ALA A 128 -5.99 -11.39 -1.58
N SER A 129 -7.30 -11.54 -1.81
CA SER A 129 -7.89 -11.54 -3.15
C SER A 129 -8.52 -10.19 -3.41
N GLY A 130 -8.03 -9.50 -4.42
CA GLY A 130 -8.44 -8.16 -4.80
C GLY A 130 -9.44 -8.12 -5.95
N PRO A 131 -9.74 -6.91 -6.43
CA PRO A 131 -10.66 -6.71 -7.54
C PRO A 131 -10.22 -7.47 -8.80
N HIS A 132 -11.18 -8.02 -9.50
CA HIS A 132 -10.95 -8.68 -10.79
C HIS A 132 -10.00 -9.89 -10.78
N GLY A 133 -9.82 -10.52 -9.63
CA GLY A 133 -8.97 -11.70 -9.49
C GLY A 133 -7.53 -11.40 -9.06
N ALA A 134 -7.18 -10.15 -8.82
CA ALA A 134 -5.87 -9.79 -8.29
C ALA A 134 -5.56 -10.56 -6.99
N GLN A 135 -4.33 -11.05 -6.86
CA GLN A 135 -3.85 -11.72 -5.66
C GLN A 135 -2.69 -10.94 -5.06
N ILE A 136 -2.69 -10.82 -3.74
CA ILE A 136 -1.58 -10.24 -2.98
C ILE A 136 -1.01 -11.32 -2.07
N ASP A 137 0.29 -11.50 -2.14
CA ASP A 137 1.08 -12.28 -1.21
C ASP A 137 2.15 -11.38 -0.60
N TRP A 138 2.13 -11.28 0.73
CA TRP A 138 3.12 -10.51 1.48
C TRP A 138 3.68 -11.36 2.61
N ARG A 139 4.99 -11.60 2.60
CA ARG A 139 5.69 -12.40 3.60
C ARG A 139 6.92 -11.64 4.08
N GLY A 140 7.11 -11.61 5.39
CA GLY A 140 8.24 -10.89 5.93
C GLY A 140 8.36 -11.00 7.44
N GLN A 141 9.18 -10.11 7.96
CA GLN A 141 9.41 -9.93 9.37
C GLN A 141 9.09 -8.50 9.78
N VAL A 142 8.57 -8.33 10.98
CA VAL A 142 8.25 -7.03 11.58
C VAL A 142 8.84 -6.97 12.98
N SER A 143 9.52 -5.88 13.28
CA SER A 143 9.92 -5.51 14.65
C SER A 143 9.18 -4.25 15.08
N LEU A 144 8.79 -4.18 16.36
CA LEU A 144 8.14 -2.99 16.93
C LEU A 144 9.14 -2.09 17.68
N THR A 145 10.34 -2.61 18.00
CA THR A 145 11.36 -1.87 18.76
C THR A 145 12.76 -2.23 18.28
N PRO A 146 13.35 -1.45 17.34
CA PRO A 146 12.75 -0.34 16.59
C PRO A 146 11.70 -0.80 15.57
N ILE A 147 10.87 0.12 15.09
CA ILE A 147 9.86 -0.22 14.07
C ILE A 147 10.56 -0.44 12.74
N THR A 148 10.69 -1.70 12.36
CA THR A 148 11.30 -2.12 11.10
C THR A 148 10.47 -3.24 10.46
N SER A 149 10.57 -3.37 9.14
CA SER A 149 9.98 -4.49 8.42
C SER A 149 10.82 -4.85 7.20
N SER A 150 10.89 -6.13 6.87
CA SER A 150 11.54 -6.59 5.66
C SER A 150 10.90 -7.87 5.16
N GLY A 151 10.93 -8.09 3.85
CA GLY A 151 10.31 -9.27 3.26
C GLY A 151 10.14 -9.17 1.76
N ASN A 152 9.16 -9.91 1.27
CA ASN A 152 8.76 -9.94 -0.14
C ASN A 152 7.27 -9.61 -0.27
N LEU A 153 6.94 -8.77 -1.23
CA LEU A 153 5.59 -8.46 -1.66
C LEU A 153 5.43 -8.88 -3.10
N SER A 154 4.34 -9.57 -3.42
CA SER A 154 3.93 -9.85 -4.79
C SER A 154 2.46 -9.52 -5.01
N VAL A 155 2.16 -9.02 -6.20
CA VAL A 155 0.82 -8.79 -6.72
C VAL A 155 0.74 -9.45 -8.07
N SER A 156 -0.22 -10.33 -8.27
CA SER A 156 -0.51 -10.95 -9.57
C SER A 156 -1.92 -10.61 -10.04
N ASP A 157 -2.12 -10.66 -11.35
CA ASP A 157 -3.39 -10.33 -12.00
C ASP A 157 -3.96 -8.96 -11.64
N GLY A 158 -3.11 -8.02 -11.21
CA GLY A 158 -3.49 -6.66 -10.89
C GLY A 158 -3.95 -5.87 -12.12
N ARG A 159 -4.87 -4.93 -11.94
CA ARG A 159 -5.28 -4.01 -13.01
C ARG A 159 -4.77 -2.60 -12.75
N LEU A 160 -4.07 -2.04 -13.71
CA LEU A 160 -3.59 -0.65 -13.61
C LEU A 160 -4.74 0.35 -13.47
N SER A 161 -5.93 0.04 -14.01
CA SER A 161 -7.10 0.89 -13.87
C SER A 161 -7.48 1.17 -12.41
N THR A 162 -7.17 0.25 -11.49
CA THR A 162 -7.43 0.44 -10.05
C THR A 162 -6.61 1.60 -9.47
N PHE A 163 -5.38 1.79 -9.96
CA PHE A 163 -4.45 2.81 -9.46
C PHE A 163 -4.25 3.97 -10.43
N TRP A 164 -4.87 3.92 -11.62
CA TRP A 164 -4.73 4.93 -12.65
C TRP A 164 -5.14 6.34 -12.20
N PRO A 165 -6.16 6.54 -11.34
CA PRO A 165 -6.51 7.86 -10.86
C PRO A 165 -5.38 8.62 -10.17
N TYR A 166 -4.43 7.92 -9.51
CA TYR A 166 -3.23 8.56 -8.93
C TYR A 166 -2.27 9.11 -9.97
N VAL A 167 -2.26 8.54 -11.17
CA VAL A 167 -1.33 8.87 -12.25
C VAL A 167 -1.93 9.87 -13.23
N ARG A 168 -3.26 9.76 -13.48
CA ARG A 168 -3.96 10.54 -14.51
C ARG A 168 -3.91 12.06 -14.27
N ASP A 169 -3.85 12.49 -13.00
CA ASP A 169 -3.78 13.91 -12.65
C ASP A 169 -2.41 14.52 -13.04
N ALA A 170 -1.37 13.67 -13.09
CA ALA A 170 -0.03 14.06 -13.49
C ALA A 170 0.26 13.84 -14.98
N LEU A 171 -0.48 12.93 -15.62
CA LEU A 171 -0.27 12.54 -17.02
C LEU A 171 -1.56 12.70 -17.84
N PRO A 172 -1.57 13.52 -18.88
CA PRO A 172 -2.74 13.72 -19.74
C PRO A 172 -2.92 12.53 -20.71
N LEU A 173 -3.13 11.33 -20.17
CA LEU A 173 -3.23 10.08 -20.91
C LEU A 173 -4.48 9.30 -20.46
N ALA A 174 -5.04 8.52 -21.36
CA ALA A 174 -6.16 7.62 -21.06
C ALA A 174 -5.68 6.17 -21.09
N LEU A 175 -5.74 5.48 -19.95
CA LEU A 175 -5.49 4.06 -19.87
C LEU A 175 -6.67 3.29 -20.47
N LYS A 176 -6.41 2.46 -21.48
CA LYS A 176 -7.40 1.57 -22.10
C LYS A 176 -7.30 0.14 -21.59
N GLU A 177 -6.08 -0.35 -21.47
CA GLU A 177 -5.79 -1.69 -21.00
C GLU A 177 -4.53 -1.65 -20.14
N GLY A 178 -4.47 -2.48 -19.11
CA GLY A 178 -3.29 -2.59 -18.29
C GLY A 178 -3.48 -3.66 -17.23
N GLN A 179 -2.90 -4.84 -17.48
CA GLN A 179 -2.75 -5.88 -16.48
C GLN A 179 -1.31 -5.85 -15.97
N VAL A 180 -1.12 -6.02 -14.67
CA VAL A 180 0.19 -5.90 -14.03
C VAL A 180 0.42 -7.02 -13.04
N ASP A 181 1.60 -7.64 -13.15
CA ASP A 181 2.20 -8.45 -12.09
C ASP A 181 3.42 -7.69 -11.55
N LEU A 182 3.53 -7.64 -10.24
CA LEU A 182 4.60 -6.95 -9.52
C LEU A 182 5.17 -7.86 -8.44
N SER A 183 6.49 -7.91 -8.30
CA SER A 183 7.11 -8.46 -7.11
C SER A 183 8.35 -7.67 -6.71
N SER A 184 8.63 -7.59 -5.40
CA SER A 184 9.78 -6.89 -4.86
C SER A 184 10.16 -7.43 -3.49
N ASP A 185 11.46 -7.53 -3.21
CA ASP A 185 11.93 -7.53 -1.85
C ASP A 185 11.92 -6.10 -1.32
N TYR A 186 11.54 -5.92 -0.05
CA TYR A 186 11.50 -4.61 0.59
C TYR A 186 12.23 -4.60 1.93
N ARG A 187 12.70 -3.44 2.33
CA ARG A 187 13.15 -3.10 3.69
C ARG A 187 12.61 -1.74 4.06
N LEU A 188 11.92 -1.68 5.18
CA LEU A 188 11.37 -0.47 5.77
C LEU A 188 11.99 -0.28 7.16
N ASP A 189 12.48 0.93 7.43
CA ASP A 189 12.95 1.36 8.75
C ASP A 189 12.30 2.71 9.09
N LEU A 190 11.61 2.76 10.24
CA LEU A 190 10.92 3.96 10.72
C LEU A 190 11.57 4.50 12.01
N SER A 191 12.74 3.99 12.41
CA SER A 191 13.39 4.34 13.67
C SER A 191 13.90 5.78 13.73
N SER A 192 14.35 6.34 12.61
CA SER A 192 14.92 7.68 12.52
C SER A 192 14.34 8.53 11.39
N GLY A 193 13.24 8.09 10.81
CA GLY A 193 12.59 8.66 9.64
C GLY A 193 12.09 7.54 8.73
N THR A 194 11.53 7.88 7.58
CA THR A 194 11.04 6.86 6.65
C THR A 194 12.15 6.45 5.68
N GLU A 195 12.77 5.31 5.93
CA GLU A 195 13.72 4.67 5.02
C GLU A 195 13.05 3.45 4.36
N LEU A 196 12.71 3.58 3.08
CA LEU A 196 12.16 2.49 2.28
C LEU A 196 13.12 2.14 1.15
N GLN A 197 13.50 0.88 1.10
CA GLN A 197 14.29 0.29 0.02
C GLN A 197 13.51 -0.85 -0.62
N LEU A 198 13.38 -0.81 -1.95
CA LEU A 198 12.86 -1.90 -2.75
C LEU A 198 14.01 -2.46 -3.60
N SER A 199 14.09 -3.77 -3.69
CA SER A 199 15.11 -4.46 -4.48
C SER A 199 14.53 -5.64 -5.24
N LYS A 200 15.24 -6.11 -6.26
CA LYS A 200 14.78 -7.19 -7.14
C LYS A 200 13.39 -6.93 -7.70
N ILE A 201 13.05 -5.67 -7.91
CA ILE A 201 11.75 -5.29 -8.46
C ILE A 201 11.59 -5.96 -9.83
N LYS A 202 10.49 -6.67 -9.99
CA LYS A 202 10.02 -7.23 -11.25
C LYS A 202 8.64 -6.67 -11.54
N VAL A 203 8.45 -6.18 -12.76
CA VAL A 203 7.15 -5.71 -13.25
C VAL A 203 6.90 -6.36 -14.59
N GLN A 204 5.72 -6.94 -14.75
CA GLN A 204 5.21 -7.39 -16.03
C GLN A 204 3.92 -6.64 -16.33
N LEU A 205 3.85 -6.02 -17.49
CA LEU A 205 2.62 -5.43 -18.04
C LEU A 205 2.22 -6.22 -19.28
N ALA A 206 1.00 -6.75 -19.31
CA ALA A 206 0.50 -7.52 -20.46
C ALA A 206 -1.01 -7.78 -20.39
N PRO A 207 -1.84 -7.26 -21.30
CA PRO A 207 -1.52 -6.21 -22.30
C PRO A 207 -1.49 -4.82 -21.70
N PHE A 208 -0.99 -3.84 -22.46
CA PHE A 208 -0.96 -2.43 -22.05
C PHE A 208 -1.32 -1.50 -23.22
N ALA A 209 -2.21 -0.53 -22.96
CA ALA A 209 -2.69 0.39 -23.98
C ALA A 209 -2.97 1.77 -23.41
N LEU A 210 -2.40 2.78 -24.06
CA LEU A 210 -2.62 4.20 -23.76
C LEU A 210 -3.15 4.93 -25.00
N ASP A 211 -4.12 5.81 -24.76
CA ASP A 211 -4.63 6.79 -25.72
C ASP A 211 -4.36 8.21 -25.23
N ASP A 212 -4.46 9.17 -26.13
CA ASP A 212 -4.57 10.58 -25.76
C ASP A 212 -5.95 10.88 -25.11
N PRO A 213 -6.16 12.09 -24.56
CA PRO A 213 -7.45 12.46 -23.97
C PRO A 213 -8.61 12.48 -24.97
N GLN A 214 -8.32 12.51 -26.28
CA GLN A 214 -9.29 12.49 -27.37
C GLN A 214 -9.58 11.06 -27.86
N GLY A 215 -8.92 10.06 -27.31
CA GLY A 215 -9.11 8.65 -27.63
C GLY A 215 -8.29 8.16 -28.83
N LYS A 216 -7.29 8.92 -29.29
CA LYS A 216 -6.37 8.49 -30.34
C LYS A 216 -5.30 7.58 -29.74
N PRO A 217 -5.00 6.43 -30.37
CA PRO A 217 -3.96 5.53 -29.89
C PRO A 217 -2.60 6.21 -29.80
N LEU A 218 -1.89 6.04 -28.70
CA LEU A 218 -0.52 6.49 -28.49
C LEU A 218 0.45 5.32 -28.36
N VAL A 219 0.08 4.32 -27.55
CA VAL A 219 0.92 3.14 -27.29
C VAL A 219 0.04 1.91 -27.18
N ARG A 220 0.47 0.84 -27.81
CA ARG A 220 -0.02 -0.53 -27.59
C ARG A 220 1.18 -1.42 -27.35
N LEU A 221 1.04 -2.32 -26.42
CA LEU A 221 2.11 -3.21 -26.01
C LEU A 221 1.53 -4.55 -25.63
N GLN A 222 2.00 -5.63 -26.25
CA GLN A 222 1.57 -6.98 -25.90
C GLN A 222 2.15 -7.38 -24.54
N ARG A 223 3.43 -7.05 -24.31
CA ARG A 223 4.13 -7.37 -23.08
C ARG A 223 5.32 -6.44 -22.83
N LEU A 224 5.47 -6.00 -21.58
CA LEU A 224 6.66 -5.33 -21.06
C LEU A 224 7.11 -6.07 -19.80
N ASP A 225 8.36 -6.49 -19.79
CA ASP A 225 9.03 -7.04 -18.61
C ASP A 225 10.11 -6.07 -18.17
N ILE A 226 10.09 -5.71 -16.90
CA ILE A 226 11.13 -4.94 -16.21
C ILE A 226 11.65 -5.82 -15.09
N ASP A 227 12.92 -6.16 -15.12
CA ASP A 227 13.54 -7.08 -14.16
C ASP A 227 14.69 -6.40 -13.43
N ASN A 228 14.93 -6.86 -12.19
CA ASN A 228 16.08 -6.50 -11.38
C ASN A 228 16.26 -4.99 -11.17
N SER A 229 15.17 -4.29 -10.96
CA SER A 229 15.16 -2.86 -10.63
C SER A 229 15.20 -2.63 -9.13
N SER A 230 15.54 -1.42 -8.71
CA SER A 230 15.57 -1.04 -7.30
C SER A 230 15.15 0.41 -7.08
N LEU A 231 14.63 0.69 -5.89
CA LEU A 231 14.26 2.02 -5.39
C LEU A 231 14.87 2.21 -3.99
N ASP A 232 15.53 3.32 -3.76
CA ASP A 232 15.95 3.80 -2.44
C ASP A 232 15.30 5.17 -2.22
N LEU A 233 14.26 5.20 -1.38
CA LEU A 233 13.45 6.40 -1.18
C LEU A 233 14.24 7.50 -0.48
N ALA A 234 15.01 7.14 0.55
CA ALA A 234 15.82 8.10 1.31
C ALA A 234 16.88 8.79 0.44
N LYS A 235 17.46 8.05 -0.52
CA LYS A 235 18.43 8.58 -1.48
C LYS A 235 17.79 9.12 -2.76
N GLN A 236 16.46 9.07 -2.88
CA GLN A 236 15.72 9.44 -4.09
C GLN A 236 16.31 8.78 -5.36
N ARG A 237 16.75 7.53 -5.24
CA ARG A 237 17.44 6.82 -6.30
C ARG A 237 16.60 5.66 -6.82
N VAL A 238 16.37 5.68 -8.15
CA VAL A 238 15.77 4.57 -8.90
C VAL A 238 16.83 4.00 -9.83
N VAL A 239 16.97 2.68 -9.86
CA VAL A 239 17.79 1.97 -10.83
C VAL A 239 16.88 1.03 -11.59
N VAL A 240 16.79 1.23 -12.90
CA VAL A 240 16.04 0.34 -13.80
C VAL A 240 17.03 -0.70 -14.32
N GLY A 241 16.70 -1.96 -14.14
CA GLY A 241 17.50 -3.07 -14.61
C GLY A 241 17.25 -3.42 -16.08
N GLN A 242 16.87 -4.65 -16.35
CA GLN A 242 16.58 -5.07 -17.73
C GLN A 242 15.15 -4.70 -18.10
N VAL A 243 14.98 -4.14 -19.31
CA VAL A 243 13.68 -3.85 -19.91
C VAL A 243 13.56 -4.63 -21.22
N ARG A 244 12.51 -5.42 -21.35
CA ARG A 244 12.18 -6.16 -22.56
C ARG A 244 10.74 -5.85 -22.95
N SER A 245 10.51 -5.56 -24.21
CA SER A 245 9.18 -5.31 -24.77
C SER A 245 8.89 -6.24 -25.94
N GLN A 246 7.62 -6.61 -26.08
CA GLN A 246 7.13 -7.38 -27.20
C GLN A 246 5.85 -6.74 -27.76
N GLY A 247 5.76 -6.66 -29.09
CA GLY A 247 4.59 -6.12 -29.78
C GLY A 247 4.36 -4.64 -29.45
N LEU A 248 5.45 -3.86 -29.36
CA LEU A 248 5.33 -2.41 -29.17
C LEU A 248 4.89 -1.73 -30.47
N GLU A 249 3.77 -1.04 -30.42
CA GLU A 249 3.29 -0.11 -31.42
C GLU A 249 3.17 1.27 -30.79
N ALA A 250 3.73 2.28 -31.42
CA ALA A 250 3.66 3.66 -30.96
C ALA A 250 3.28 4.58 -32.14
N TRP A 251 2.35 5.49 -31.89
CA TRP A 251 1.90 6.46 -32.88
C TRP A 251 2.38 7.84 -32.49
N ALA A 252 2.95 8.54 -33.45
CA ALA A 252 3.34 9.93 -33.32
C ALA A 252 2.96 10.67 -34.59
N ALA A 253 2.38 11.86 -34.45
CA ALA A 253 2.05 12.73 -35.56
C ALA A 253 2.77 14.05 -35.41
N ARG A 254 3.25 14.59 -36.56
CA ARG A 254 3.78 15.95 -36.65
C ARG A 254 2.65 16.87 -37.09
N GLU A 255 2.37 17.86 -36.28
CA GLU A 255 1.32 18.83 -36.56
C GLU A 255 1.76 19.93 -37.50
N ALA A 256 0.84 20.77 -37.96
CA ALA A 256 1.09 21.83 -38.91
C ALA A 256 2.11 22.88 -38.43
N ASP A 257 2.25 23.06 -37.11
CA ASP A 257 3.23 23.93 -36.48
C ASP A 257 4.65 23.29 -36.36
N GLY A 258 4.77 22.03 -36.81
CA GLY A 258 6.03 21.29 -36.80
C GLY A 258 6.35 20.59 -35.50
N GLN A 259 5.54 20.72 -34.46
CA GLN A 259 5.70 20.00 -33.19
C GLN A 259 5.12 18.58 -33.29
N LEU A 260 5.65 17.66 -32.45
CA LEU A 260 5.06 16.35 -32.28
C LEU A 260 3.89 16.45 -31.32
N ASP A 261 2.82 15.71 -31.60
CA ASP A 261 1.66 15.57 -30.71
C ASP A 261 2.04 15.19 -29.27
N TRP A 262 3.03 14.31 -29.10
CA TRP A 262 3.62 13.96 -27.79
C TRP A 262 4.23 15.16 -27.05
N GLN A 263 4.86 16.08 -27.73
CA GLN A 263 5.44 17.28 -27.11
C GLN A 263 4.35 18.17 -26.51
N LYS A 264 3.21 18.28 -27.17
CA LYS A 264 2.05 19.06 -26.68
C LYS A 264 1.38 18.42 -25.48
N LEU A 265 1.29 17.09 -25.47
CA LEU A 265 0.70 16.36 -24.33
C LEU A 265 1.45 16.62 -23.00
N PHE A 266 2.79 16.76 -23.08
CA PHE A 266 3.64 16.95 -21.90
C PHE A 266 4.15 18.40 -21.76
N ALA A 267 3.71 19.33 -22.59
CA ALA A 267 4.03 20.74 -22.44
C ALA A 267 3.41 21.27 -21.13
N LYS A 268 4.23 21.83 -20.25
CA LYS A 268 3.72 22.53 -19.07
C LYS A 268 2.84 23.69 -19.54
N PRO A 269 1.65 23.91 -18.94
CA PRO A 269 0.87 25.11 -19.23
C PRO A 269 1.73 26.35 -19.01
N GLU A 270 1.81 27.22 -20.02
CA GLU A 270 2.48 28.52 -19.89
C GLU A 270 1.79 29.31 -18.76
N GLY A 271 2.47 29.47 -17.62
CA GLY A 271 1.96 30.22 -16.47
C GLY A 271 2.07 29.53 -15.11
N ALA A 272 2.45 28.26 -15.02
CA ALA A 272 2.74 27.64 -13.73
C ALA A 272 4.08 28.15 -13.21
N LYS A 273 4.04 29.22 -12.39
CA LYS A 273 5.21 29.67 -11.61
C LYS A 273 5.67 28.48 -10.75
N SER A 274 6.93 28.12 -10.90
CA SER A 274 7.66 27.23 -9.99
C SER A 274 7.59 27.83 -8.59
N GLU A 275 6.70 27.34 -7.75
CA GLU A 275 6.86 27.43 -6.31
C GLU A 275 7.74 26.26 -5.88
N ALA A 276 9.04 26.46 -6.05
CA ALA A 276 10.07 25.69 -5.39
C ALA A 276 10.60 26.54 -4.26
N ALA A 277 10.28 26.18 -3.04
CA ALA A 277 11.03 26.54 -1.85
C ALA A 277 10.94 25.37 -0.85
#